data_6869cf9565eb5961f8f5017a3e606935
#
_entry.id   6869cf9565eb5961f8f5017a3e606935
#
_cell.length_a   1.000
_cell.length_b   1.000
_cell.length_c   1.000
_cell.angle_alpha   90.00
_cell.angle_beta   90.00
_cell.angle_gamma   90.00
#
_symmetry.space_group_name_H-M   'P 1'
#
loop_
_entity.id
_entity.type
_entity.pdbx_description
1 polymer ?
#
loop_
_entity_poly.entity_id
_entity_poly.type
_entity_poly.pdbx_seq_one_letter_code
_entity_poly.pdbx_strand_id
1 'polypeptide(L)'
;LESDCADEAYQAALGAVEGDATYFMILYARRFLTLDEQLQLGLGAAPPTGIAPFVLKLQTWPYTAGLSFIEAMDRRGGTQAIDRAMENFPVSTEQVIHPERYPNDAPTTVNVRDLGPELGPGWTDLDVMGVGEAFLSIMLGLRLPSTTSEAAAAGWDGGIYRAWSDGEHVAIVLSTVWDGSRDATEFASAIRQWLGSREGRSASVLPVEGQRVRVLFASDAGTLTSLEAAAA
;
A
#
# COMPACT_ATOMS: atom_id res chain seq x y z
N LEU A 1 3.20 -2.98 -18.37
CA LEU A 1 2.73 -2.20 -17.19
C LEU A 1 2.51 -0.74 -17.59
N GLU A 2 1.72 -0.53 -18.61
CA GLU A 2 1.35 0.82 -19.11
C GLU A 2 -0.13 1.12 -18.81
N SER A 3 -0.70 0.57 -17.74
CA SER A 3 -2.04 0.99 -17.33
C SER A 3 -1.91 2.02 -16.21
N ASP A 4 -2.58 3.13 -16.35
CA ASP A 4 -2.83 4.06 -15.27
C ASP A 4 -3.23 3.28 -14.02
N CYS A 5 -2.62 3.58 -12.85
CA CYS A 5 -2.86 2.92 -11.57
C CYS A 5 -2.22 1.53 -11.37
N ALA A 6 -1.14 1.19 -12.05
CA ALA A 6 -0.45 -0.10 -11.90
C ALA A 6 0.52 -0.19 -10.69
N ASP A 7 0.64 0.87 -9.89
CA ASP A 7 1.63 0.98 -8.80
C ASP A 7 1.52 -0.15 -7.78
N GLU A 8 0.31 -0.58 -7.44
CA GLU A 8 0.08 -1.68 -6.50
C GLU A 8 0.61 -3.01 -7.05
N ALA A 9 0.26 -3.35 -8.29
CA ALA A 9 0.75 -4.56 -8.95
C ALA A 9 2.27 -4.50 -9.20
N TYR A 10 2.80 -3.32 -9.53
CA TYR A 10 4.24 -3.11 -9.66
C TYR A 10 4.97 -3.34 -8.33
N GLN A 11 4.45 -2.80 -7.24
CA GLN A 11 5.02 -2.98 -5.91
C GLN A 11 5.00 -4.45 -5.47
N ALA A 12 3.93 -5.17 -5.81
CA ALA A 12 3.83 -6.61 -5.56
C ALA A 12 4.86 -7.42 -6.37
N ALA A 13 4.97 -7.13 -7.66
CA ALA A 13 5.97 -7.76 -8.52
C ALA A 13 7.40 -7.46 -8.06
N LEU A 14 7.67 -6.20 -7.68
CA LEU A 14 8.96 -5.80 -7.12
C LEU A 14 9.25 -6.56 -5.81
N GLY A 15 8.24 -6.80 -4.97
CA GLY A 15 8.34 -7.64 -3.78
C GLY A 15 8.82 -9.06 -4.13
N ALA A 16 8.25 -9.68 -5.15
CA ALA A 16 8.68 -11.00 -5.58
C ALA A 16 10.14 -11.00 -6.09
N VAL A 17 10.51 -10.03 -6.93
CA VAL A 17 11.86 -9.93 -7.53
C VAL A 17 12.94 -9.66 -6.46
N GLU A 18 12.72 -8.66 -5.60
CA GLU A 18 13.70 -8.31 -4.55
C GLU A 18 13.75 -9.37 -3.45
N GLY A 19 12.60 -10.02 -3.19
CA GLY A 19 12.53 -11.17 -2.30
C GLY A 19 13.34 -12.35 -2.79
N ASP A 20 13.23 -12.69 -4.08
CA ASP A 20 14.01 -13.76 -4.72
C ASP A 20 15.51 -13.47 -4.66
N ALA A 21 15.92 -12.28 -5.08
CA ALA A 21 17.31 -11.84 -5.01
C ALA A 21 17.86 -11.92 -3.58
N THR A 22 17.10 -11.45 -2.59
CA THR A 22 17.47 -11.49 -1.17
C THR A 22 17.57 -12.92 -0.66
N TYR A 23 16.62 -13.78 -1.02
CA TYR A 23 16.58 -15.19 -0.62
C TYR A 23 17.83 -15.93 -1.10
N PHE A 24 18.14 -15.85 -2.41
CA PHE A 24 19.33 -16.51 -2.95
C PHE A 24 20.64 -15.90 -2.45
N MET A 25 20.70 -14.60 -2.20
CA MET A 25 21.83 -13.96 -1.55
C MET A 25 22.09 -14.57 -0.14
N ILE A 26 21.03 -14.77 0.65
CA ILE A 26 21.12 -15.39 1.98
C ILE A 26 21.58 -16.84 1.87
N LEU A 27 21.02 -17.63 0.94
CA LEU A 27 21.46 -19.00 0.73
C LEU A 27 22.93 -19.08 0.31
N TYR A 28 23.38 -18.20 -0.59
CA TYR A 28 24.79 -18.09 -0.99
C TYR A 28 25.68 -17.75 0.20
N ALA A 29 25.32 -16.73 0.96
CA ALA A 29 26.09 -16.30 2.12
C ALA A 29 26.26 -17.46 3.14
N ARG A 30 25.16 -18.16 3.47
CA ARG A 30 25.18 -19.30 4.38
C ARG A 30 26.05 -20.46 3.89
N ARG A 31 26.11 -20.65 2.57
CA ARG A 31 26.82 -21.78 1.94
C ARG A 31 28.30 -21.53 1.76
N PHE A 32 28.70 -20.30 1.43
CA PHE A 32 30.03 -20.01 0.89
C PHE A 32 30.82 -18.97 1.69
N LEU A 33 30.18 -18.18 2.55
CA LEU A 33 30.87 -17.13 3.31
C LEU A 33 31.13 -17.56 4.77
N THR A 34 32.26 -17.13 5.29
CA THR A 34 32.57 -17.20 6.71
C THR A 34 31.66 -16.30 7.53
N LEU A 35 31.57 -16.54 8.83
CA LEU A 35 30.76 -15.70 9.73
C LEU A 35 31.18 -14.21 9.67
N ASP A 36 32.49 -13.94 9.60
CA ASP A 36 33.01 -12.57 9.53
C ASP A 36 32.57 -11.87 8.22
N GLU A 37 32.63 -12.58 7.09
CA GLU A 37 32.15 -12.07 5.80
C GLU A 37 30.62 -11.84 5.81
N GLN A 38 29.84 -12.72 6.43
CA GLN A 38 28.40 -12.55 6.58
C GLN A 38 28.06 -11.32 7.44
N LEU A 39 28.81 -11.09 8.53
CA LEU A 39 28.66 -9.91 9.37
C LEU A 39 29.01 -8.62 8.61
N GLN A 40 30.03 -8.63 7.77
CA GLN A 40 30.40 -7.49 6.93
C GLN A 40 29.29 -7.16 5.90
N LEU A 41 28.62 -8.16 5.32
CA LEU A 41 27.46 -7.97 4.45
C LEU A 41 26.27 -7.36 5.20
N GLY A 42 26.03 -7.82 6.44
CA GLY A 42 24.95 -7.32 7.29
C GLY A 42 25.18 -5.90 7.85
N LEU A 43 26.43 -5.44 7.85
CA LEU A 43 26.79 -4.07 8.23
C LEU A 43 26.58 -3.04 7.10
N GLY A 44 25.79 -3.38 6.10
CA GLY A 44 25.53 -2.58 4.91
C GLY A 44 25.40 -1.07 5.14
N ALA A 45 25.38 -0.29 4.08
CA ALA A 45 25.38 1.17 4.13
C ALA A 45 24.29 1.71 5.07
N ALA A 46 24.64 2.72 5.86
CA ALA A 46 23.67 3.41 6.70
C ALA A 46 22.47 3.88 5.85
N PRO A 47 21.25 3.80 6.40
CA PRO A 47 20.08 4.28 5.67
C PRO A 47 20.31 5.71 5.17
N PRO A 48 19.89 6.05 3.95
CA PRO A 48 20.03 7.41 3.44
C PRO A 48 19.28 8.39 4.35
N THR A 49 19.92 9.53 4.64
CA THR A 49 19.32 10.59 5.47
C THR A 49 18.47 11.53 4.62
N GLY A 50 17.42 12.11 5.21
CA GLY A 50 16.58 13.10 4.56
C GLY A 50 15.43 12.53 3.72
N ILE A 51 15.24 11.21 3.67
CA ILE A 51 14.08 10.58 3.04
C ILE A 51 12.91 10.59 4.02
N ALA A 52 11.72 10.94 3.53
CA ALA A 52 10.50 10.86 4.34
C ALA A 52 10.27 9.41 4.83
N PRO A 53 9.90 9.19 6.10
CA PRO A 53 9.75 7.85 6.67
C PRO A 53 8.82 6.93 5.89
N PHE A 54 7.75 7.47 5.32
CA PHE A 54 6.84 6.70 4.45
C PHE A 54 7.56 6.15 3.22
N VAL A 55 8.28 7.03 2.51
CA VAL A 55 9.00 6.67 1.28
C VAL A 55 10.08 5.62 1.58
N LEU A 56 10.84 5.81 2.66
CA LEU A 56 11.87 4.86 3.06
C LEU A 56 11.26 3.47 3.36
N LYS A 57 10.16 3.43 4.11
CA LYS A 57 9.46 2.18 4.42
C LYS A 57 8.92 1.50 3.17
N LEU A 58 8.30 2.26 2.25
CA LEU A 58 7.78 1.73 1.00
C LEU A 58 8.89 1.18 0.09
N GLN A 59 10.04 1.85 0.02
CA GLN A 59 11.21 1.40 -0.75
C GLN A 59 11.90 0.17 -0.15
N THR A 60 11.85 -0.01 1.17
CA THR A 60 12.47 -1.17 1.84
C THR A 60 11.53 -2.36 2.00
N TRP A 61 10.23 -2.15 1.86
CA TRP A 61 9.21 -3.18 1.99
C TRP A 61 9.41 -4.39 1.05
N PRO A 62 9.78 -4.23 -0.25
CA PRO A 62 9.99 -5.34 -1.16
C PRO A 62 11.02 -6.35 -0.68
N TYR A 63 12.08 -5.88 -0.03
CA TYR A 63 13.17 -6.74 0.48
C TYR A 63 12.75 -7.60 1.66
N THR A 64 11.88 -7.07 2.53
CA THR A 64 11.45 -7.77 3.76
C THR A 64 10.22 -8.65 3.53
N ALA A 65 9.16 -8.08 2.99
CA ALA A 65 7.93 -8.82 2.70
C ALA A 65 8.13 -9.83 1.55
N GLY A 66 8.87 -9.42 0.52
CA GLY A 66 9.22 -10.29 -0.58
C GLY A 66 10.04 -11.50 -0.16
N LEU A 67 11.04 -11.33 0.73
CA LEU A 67 11.77 -12.46 1.29
C LEU A 67 10.82 -13.48 1.96
N SER A 68 9.88 -13.00 2.78
CA SER A 68 8.90 -13.87 3.45
C SER A 68 8.01 -14.60 2.45
N PHE A 69 7.62 -13.91 1.37
CA PHE A 69 6.85 -14.50 0.28
C PHE A 69 7.62 -15.62 -0.43
N ILE A 70 8.87 -15.39 -0.81
CA ILE A 70 9.72 -16.38 -1.48
C ILE A 70 10.00 -17.57 -0.56
N GLU A 71 10.27 -17.34 0.73
CA GLU A 71 10.38 -18.43 1.70
C GLU A 71 9.09 -19.26 1.81
N ALA A 72 7.93 -18.64 1.66
CA ALA A 72 6.66 -19.37 1.64
C ALA A 72 6.51 -20.18 0.33
N MET A 73 6.95 -19.65 -0.80
CA MET A 73 6.97 -20.39 -2.07
C MET A 73 7.92 -21.58 -1.99
N ASP A 74 9.12 -21.39 -1.43
CA ASP A 74 10.07 -22.51 -1.24
C ASP A 74 9.48 -23.61 -0.36
N ARG A 75 8.86 -23.26 0.77
CA ARG A 75 8.17 -24.24 1.63
C ARG A 75 7.01 -24.96 0.93
N ARG A 76 6.33 -24.30 -0.01
CA ARG A 76 5.17 -24.84 -0.75
C ARG A 76 5.57 -25.85 -1.83
N GLY A 77 6.70 -25.63 -2.50
CA GLY A 77 7.09 -26.50 -3.64
C GLY A 77 8.51 -26.28 -4.15
N GLY A 78 9.42 -25.79 -3.32
CA GLY A 78 10.83 -25.59 -3.65
C GLY A 78 11.03 -24.59 -4.78
N THR A 79 12.18 -24.67 -5.43
CA THR A 79 12.56 -23.81 -6.56
C THR A 79 11.49 -23.73 -7.65
N GLN A 80 10.79 -24.85 -7.94
CA GLN A 80 9.72 -24.84 -8.94
C GLN A 80 8.54 -23.91 -8.58
N ALA A 81 8.24 -23.74 -7.29
CA ALA A 81 7.18 -22.81 -6.89
C ALA A 81 7.67 -21.35 -6.96
N ILE A 82 8.95 -21.13 -6.68
CA ILE A 82 9.60 -19.82 -6.88
C ILE A 82 9.59 -19.46 -8.36
N ASP A 83 10.04 -20.36 -9.23
CA ASP A 83 10.06 -20.15 -10.70
C ASP A 83 8.67 -19.76 -11.22
N ARG A 84 7.62 -20.49 -10.78
CA ARG A 84 6.24 -20.14 -11.14
C ARG A 84 5.82 -18.73 -10.64
N ALA A 85 6.29 -18.32 -9.48
CA ALA A 85 6.00 -16.98 -8.97
C ALA A 85 6.74 -15.88 -9.75
N MET A 86 7.91 -16.21 -10.34
CA MET A 86 8.63 -15.32 -11.25
C MET A 86 8.02 -15.29 -12.67
N GLU A 87 7.39 -16.36 -13.10
CA GLU A 87 6.65 -16.40 -14.37
C GLU A 87 5.27 -15.74 -14.28
N ASN A 88 4.65 -15.76 -13.11
CA ASN A 88 3.33 -15.19 -12.82
C ASN A 88 3.37 -14.39 -11.51
N PHE A 89 3.80 -13.14 -11.59
CA PHE A 89 3.96 -12.28 -10.42
C PHE A 89 2.68 -12.12 -9.61
N PRO A 90 2.80 -11.93 -8.28
CA PRO A 90 1.66 -11.49 -7.48
C PRO A 90 1.13 -10.14 -8.01
N VAL A 91 -0.20 -10.01 -8.04
CA VAL A 91 -0.89 -8.84 -8.60
C VAL A 91 -1.29 -7.82 -7.53
N SER A 92 -1.07 -8.15 -6.25
CA SER A 92 -1.31 -7.25 -5.12
C SER A 92 -0.26 -7.45 -4.03
N THR A 93 0.01 -6.40 -3.26
CA THR A 93 0.88 -6.50 -2.07
C THR A 93 0.27 -7.40 -1.01
N GLU A 94 -1.05 -7.55 -0.99
CA GLU A 94 -1.76 -8.52 -0.18
C GLU A 94 -1.31 -9.96 -0.46
N GLN A 95 -1.19 -10.35 -1.74
CA GLN A 95 -0.69 -11.69 -2.11
C GLN A 95 0.75 -11.92 -1.65
N VAL A 96 1.56 -10.87 -1.54
CA VAL A 96 2.92 -10.95 -1.01
C VAL A 96 2.91 -11.10 0.51
N ILE A 97 2.05 -10.34 1.21
CA ILE A 97 1.91 -10.37 2.68
C ILE A 97 1.25 -11.68 3.12
N HIS A 98 0.25 -12.16 2.34
CA HIS A 98 -0.54 -13.36 2.57
C HIS A 98 -0.31 -14.38 1.44
N PRO A 99 0.82 -15.12 1.45
CA PRO A 99 1.17 -16.02 0.35
C PRO A 99 0.13 -17.11 0.04
N GLU A 100 -0.75 -17.43 1.00
CA GLU A 100 -1.85 -18.36 0.82
C GLU A 100 -2.92 -17.86 -0.17
N ARG A 101 -3.03 -16.54 -0.35
CA ARG A 101 -3.93 -15.90 -1.31
C ARG A 101 -3.39 -15.96 -2.74
N TYR A 102 -2.07 -16.07 -2.89
CA TYR A 102 -1.42 -16.17 -4.19
C TYR A 102 -1.61 -17.58 -4.82
N PRO A 103 -1.92 -17.69 -6.12
CA PRO A 103 -2.14 -16.62 -7.13
C PRO A 103 -3.62 -16.27 -7.36
N ASN A 104 -4.56 -16.80 -6.57
CA ASN A 104 -5.98 -16.89 -6.97
C ASN A 104 -6.85 -15.74 -6.44
N ASP A 105 -6.37 -14.97 -5.50
CA ASP A 105 -7.08 -13.85 -4.91
C ASP A 105 -6.68 -12.54 -5.61
N ALA A 106 -7.46 -12.14 -6.59
CA ALA A 106 -7.23 -10.92 -7.34
C ALA A 106 -8.05 -9.76 -6.74
N PRO A 107 -7.44 -8.58 -6.57
CA PRO A 107 -8.13 -7.46 -5.94
C PRO A 107 -9.32 -6.97 -6.77
N THR A 108 -10.35 -6.53 -6.06
CA THR A 108 -11.52 -5.88 -6.65
C THR A 108 -11.12 -4.53 -7.26
N THR A 109 -11.52 -4.30 -8.51
CA THR A 109 -11.30 -3.02 -9.19
C THR A 109 -12.11 -1.91 -8.53
N VAL A 110 -11.44 -0.86 -8.08
CA VAL A 110 -12.07 0.34 -7.49
C VAL A 110 -11.86 1.53 -8.42
N ASN A 111 -12.89 2.34 -8.57
CA ASN A 111 -12.83 3.56 -9.37
C ASN A 111 -13.30 4.77 -8.55
N VAL A 112 -12.65 5.91 -8.75
CA VAL A 112 -13.08 7.23 -8.29
C VAL A 112 -13.35 8.08 -9.51
N ARG A 113 -14.60 8.56 -9.63
CA ARG A 113 -14.98 9.44 -10.75
C ARG A 113 -14.22 10.77 -10.68
N ASP A 114 -14.10 11.43 -11.80
CA ASP A 114 -13.54 12.77 -11.82
C ASP A 114 -14.48 13.75 -11.09
N LEU A 115 -13.96 14.43 -10.07
CA LEU A 115 -14.63 15.47 -9.29
C LEU A 115 -14.14 16.89 -9.65
N GLY A 116 -13.17 17.03 -10.54
CA GLY A 116 -12.64 18.33 -10.95
C GLY A 116 -13.73 19.32 -11.37
N PRO A 117 -14.69 18.93 -12.22
CA PRO A 117 -15.79 19.81 -12.62
C PRO A 117 -16.68 20.30 -11.46
N GLU A 118 -16.91 19.46 -10.44
CA GLU A 118 -17.71 19.80 -9.26
C GLU A 118 -16.94 20.61 -8.23
N LEU A 119 -15.63 20.45 -8.16
CA LEU A 119 -14.75 21.25 -7.31
C LEU A 119 -14.66 22.69 -7.81
N GLY A 120 -14.83 22.92 -9.11
CA GLY A 120 -14.92 24.25 -9.68
C GLY A 120 -13.88 24.59 -10.75
N PRO A 121 -13.88 25.84 -11.25
CA PRO A 121 -12.95 26.25 -12.28
C PRO A 121 -11.48 26.14 -11.83
N GLY A 122 -10.62 25.62 -12.71
CA GLY A 122 -9.17 25.49 -12.45
C GLY A 122 -8.75 24.16 -11.82
N TRP A 123 -9.68 23.38 -11.29
CA TRP A 123 -9.35 22.05 -10.75
C TRP A 123 -9.08 21.06 -11.88
N THR A 124 -7.95 20.40 -11.81
CA THR A 124 -7.49 19.40 -12.77
C THR A 124 -6.97 18.17 -12.04
N ASP A 125 -6.97 17.03 -12.71
CA ASP A 125 -6.32 15.83 -12.19
C ASP A 125 -4.85 16.11 -11.86
N LEU A 126 -4.45 15.72 -10.65
CA LEU A 126 -3.08 15.78 -10.19
C LEU A 126 -2.43 14.40 -10.24
N ASP A 127 -3.15 13.37 -9.76
CA ASP A 127 -2.64 12.02 -9.69
C ASP A 127 -3.77 11.01 -9.48
N VAL A 128 -3.56 9.77 -9.99
CA VAL A 128 -4.44 8.61 -9.76
C VAL A 128 -3.57 7.40 -9.54
N MET A 129 -3.70 6.73 -8.37
CA MET A 129 -2.82 5.61 -8.02
C MET A 129 -3.58 4.50 -7.29
N GLY A 130 -3.30 3.25 -7.69
CA GLY A 130 -3.71 2.07 -6.92
C GLY A 130 -3.00 2.01 -5.58
N VAL A 131 -3.72 1.72 -4.51
CA VAL A 131 -3.18 1.59 -3.15
C VAL A 131 -3.53 0.23 -2.56
N GLY A 132 -2.52 -0.50 -2.12
CA GLY A 132 -2.68 -1.82 -1.57
C GLY A 132 -2.51 -1.91 -0.07
N GLU A 133 -2.56 -3.13 0.43
CA GLU A 133 -2.41 -3.42 1.86
C GLU A 133 -1.10 -2.87 2.42
N ALA A 134 0.03 -3.05 1.70
CA ALA A 134 1.32 -2.54 2.13
C ALA A 134 1.32 -1.01 2.28
N PHE A 135 0.77 -0.28 1.30
CA PHE A 135 0.67 1.17 1.36
C PHE A 135 -0.13 1.63 2.58
N LEU A 136 -1.30 1.03 2.81
CA LEU A 136 -2.19 1.39 3.92
C LEU A 136 -1.57 1.05 5.28
N SER A 137 -0.97 -0.13 5.41
CA SER A 137 -0.29 -0.55 6.63
C SER A 137 0.89 0.36 6.97
N ILE A 138 1.74 0.69 5.99
CA ILE A 138 2.86 1.61 6.16
C ILE A 138 2.37 3.01 6.54
N MET A 139 1.35 3.53 5.86
CA MET A 139 0.75 4.84 6.14
C MET A 139 0.22 4.91 7.57
N LEU A 140 -0.60 3.94 7.98
CA LEU A 140 -1.15 3.88 9.33
C LEU A 140 -0.03 3.74 10.37
N GLY A 141 0.98 2.92 10.10
CA GLY A 141 2.13 2.65 10.97
C GLY A 141 3.08 3.84 11.18
N LEU A 142 2.85 4.97 10.50
CA LEU A 142 3.55 6.23 10.84
C LEU A 142 3.05 6.86 12.15
N ARG A 143 1.89 6.47 12.64
CA ARG A 143 1.25 7.08 13.81
C ARG A 143 0.59 6.09 14.76
N LEU A 144 0.30 4.89 14.29
CA LEU A 144 -0.29 3.80 15.08
C LEU A 144 0.75 2.72 15.35
N PRO A 145 0.58 1.92 16.42
CA PRO A 145 1.40 0.72 16.63
C PRO A 145 1.34 -0.22 15.43
N SER A 146 2.42 -0.95 15.13
CA SER A 146 2.48 -1.88 14.00
C SER A 146 1.36 -2.93 14.04
N THR A 147 1.09 -3.50 15.21
CA THR A 147 0.00 -4.46 15.39
C THR A 147 -1.37 -3.89 15.03
N THR A 148 -1.61 -2.60 15.27
CA THR A 148 -2.87 -1.95 14.91
C THR A 148 -2.91 -1.63 13.42
N SER A 149 -1.81 -1.13 12.85
CA SER A 149 -1.76 -0.76 11.43
C SER A 149 -1.83 -1.98 10.51
N GLU A 150 -1.17 -3.08 10.87
CA GLU A 150 -1.21 -4.34 10.14
C GLU A 150 -2.61 -4.98 10.22
N ALA A 151 -3.20 -5.07 11.42
CA ALA A 151 -4.54 -5.62 11.57
C ALA A 151 -5.60 -4.79 10.82
N ALA A 152 -5.48 -3.46 10.84
CA ALA A 152 -6.44 -2.58 10.16
C ALA A 152 -6.26 -2.53 8.64
N ALA A 153 -5.12 -2.96 8.10
CA ALA A 153 -4.89 -3.07 6.66
C ALA A 153 -5.24 -4.48 6.13
N ALA A 154 -5.23 -5.49 7.00
CA ALA A 154 -5.58 -6.86 6.63
C ALA A 154 -7.05 -6.96 6.19
N GLY A 155 -7.31 -7.83 5.19
CA GLY A 155 -8.64 -7.95 4.57
C GLY A 155 -8.91 -6.83 3.54
N TRP A 156 -7.88 -6.12 3.10
CA TRP A 156 -7.97 -5.24 1.93
C TRP A 156 -8.25 -6.08 0.67
N ASP A 157 -9.20 -5.65 -0.16
CA ASP A 157 -9.58 -6.32 -1.40
C ASP A 157 -9.49 -5.38 -2.62
N GLY A 158 -9.15 -4.11 -2.41
CA GLY A 158 -8.99 -3.15 -3.50
C GLY A 158 -8.92 -1.72 -3.00
N GLY A 159 -8.18 -0.87 -3.72
CA GLY A 159 -8.06 0.52 -3.34
C GLY A 159 -7.44 1.41 -4.41
N ILE A 160 -7.87 2.65 -4.44
CA ILE A 160 -7.37 3.70 -5.33
C ILE A 160 -7.49 5.05 -4.62
N TYR A 161 -6.56 5.95 -4.87
CA TYR A 161 -6.82 7.35 -4.66
C TYR A 161 -6.85 8.12 -5.97
N ARG A 162 -7.61 9.21 -5.99
CA ARG A 162 -7.55 10.22 -7.03
C ARG A 162 -7.39 11.59 -6.38
N ALA A 163 -6.50 12.38 -6.91
CA ALA A 163 -6.13 13.69 -6.42
C ALA A 163 -6.37 14.76 -7.49
N TRP A 164 -6.78 15.94 -7.07
CA TRP A 164 -6.97 17.11 -7.91
C TRP A 164 -6.26 18.31 -7.30
N SER A 165 -5.89 19.27 -8.14
CA SER A 165 -5.35 20.56 -7.72
C SER A 165 -5.82 21.70 -8.62
N ASP A 166 -5.96 22.89 -8.04
CA ASP A 166 -6.14 24.15 -8.76
C ASP A 166 -4.83 24.98 -8.83
N GLY A 167 -3.71 24.40 -8.39
CA GLY A 167 -2.40 25.03 -8.28
C GLY A 167 -2.08 25.63 -6.92
N GLU A 168 -3.10 25.89 -6.08
CA GLU A 168 -2.96 26.40 -4.70
C GLU A 168 -3.46 25.38 -3.66
N HIS A 169 -4.56 24.71 -3.99
CA HIS A 169 -5.20 23.74 -3.11
C HIS A 169 -5.10 22.33 -3.70
N VAL A 170 -5.25 21.33 -2.82
CA VAL A 170 -5.28 19.89 -3.18
C VAL A 170 -6.48 19.23 -2.53
N ALA A 171 -7.17 18.40 -3.29
CA ALA A 171 -8.26 17.54 -2.85
C ALA A 171 -7.96 16.09 -3.25
N ILE A 172 -8.19 15.12 -2.35
CA ILE A 172 -7.93 13.70 -2.60
C ILE A 172 -9.09 12.87 -2.08
N VAL A 173 -9.54 11.91 -2.89
CA VAL A 173 -10.44 10.84 -2.47
C VAL A 173 -9.65 9.54 -2.46
N LEU A 174 -9.55 8.90 -1.31
CA LEU A 174 -9.12 7.52 -1.15
C LEU A 174 -10.38 6.65 -1.05
N SER A 175 -10.52 5.66 -1.93
CA SER A 175 -11.61 4.67 -1.90
C SER A 175 -11.02 3.28 -1.79
N THR A 176 -11.47 2.52 -0.79
CA THR A 176 -11.04 1.15 -0.53
C THR A 176 -12.22 0.20 -0.45
N VAL A 177 -12.00 -1.06 -0.82
CA VAL A 177 -12.92 -2.18 -0.65
C VAL A 177 -12.24 -3.24 0.20
N TRP A 178 -12.99 -3.96 0.99
CA TRP A 178 -12.52 -4.90 2.01
C TRP A 178 -13.21 -6.25 1.85
N ASP A 179 -12.59 -7.33 2.31
CA ASP A 179 -13.14 -8.69 2.30
C ASP A 179 -14.51 -8.76 3.00
N GLY A 180 -14.65 -7.98 4.09
CA GLY A 180 -15.88 -7.93 4.88
C GLY A 180 -16.20 -6.56 5.45
N SER A 181 -17.46 -6.36 5.86
CA SER A 181 -17.88 -5.13 6.52
C SER A 181 -17.22 -4.92 7.88
N ARG A 182 -16.72 -5.98 8.51
CA ARG A 182 -15.92 -5.91 9.74
C ARG A 182 -14.59 -5.24 9.45
N ASP A 183 -13.87 -5.70 8.42
CA ASP A 183 -12.56 -5.20 8.04
C ASP A 183 -12.65 -3.74 7.59
N ALA A 184 -13.69 -3.40 6.81
CA ALA A 184 -14.02 -2.02 6.48
C ALA A 184 -14.22 -1.13 7.70
N THR A 185 -14.91 -1.62 8.73
CA THR A 185 -15.16 -0.89 9.98
C THR A 185 -13.89 -0.74 10.80
N GLU A 186 -13.04 -1.77 10.84
CA GLU A 186 -11.76 -1.77 11.53
C GLU A 186 -10.81 -0.75 10.90
N PHE A 187 -10.68 -0.76 9.57
CA PHE A 187 -9.91 0.27 8.86
C PHE A 187 -10.47 1.67 9.09
N ALA A 188 -11.79 1.86 8.96
CA ALA A 188 -12.41 3.17 9.20
C ALA A 188 -12.17 3.70 10.62
N SER A 189 -12.10 2.82 11.61
CA SER A 189 -11.74 3.18 12.99
C SER A 189 -10.26 3.58 13.09
N ALA A 190 -9.36 2.78 12.51
CA ALA A 190 -7.94 3.03 12.54
C ALA A 190 -7.56 4.33 11.81
N ILE A 191 -8.16 4.59 10.64
CA ILE A 191 -7.87 5.83 9.89
C ILE A 191 -8.39 7.07 10.63
N ARG A 192 -9.54 7.02 11.32
CA ARG A 192 -9.98 8.11 12.19
C ARG A 192 -8.97 8.37 13.31
N GLN A 193 -8.48 7.33 13.96
CA GLN A 193 -7.44 7.46 15.00
C GLN A 193 -6.15 8.06 14.41
N TRP A 194 -5.74 7.63 13.23
CA TRP A 194 -4.57 8.16 12.52
C TRP A 194 -4.74 9.64 12.13
N LEU A 195 -5.93 10.05 11.70
CA LEU A 195 -6.26 11.43 11.38
C LEU A 195 -6.20 12.31 12.62
N GLY A 196 -6.76 11.87 13.75
CA GLY A 196 -6.80 12.63 15.00
C GLY A 196 -7.48 13.99 14.79
N SER A 197 -6.80 15.09 15.19
CA SER A 197 -7.35 16.45 15.08
C SER A 197 -7.53 17.01 13.67
N ARG A 198 -7.16 16.24 12.62
CA ARG A 198 -7.36 16.63 11.22
C ARG A 198 -8.74 16.24 10.70
N GLU A 199 -9.39 15.27 11.33
CA GLU A 199 -10.77 14.92 10.99
C GLU A 199 -11.69 16.14 11.20
N GLY A 200 -12.51 16.45 10.21
CA GLY A 200 -13.37 17.62 10.15
C GLY A 200 -12.68 18.98 9.87
N ARG A 201 -11.34 18.97 9.63
CA ARG A 201 -10.57 20.19 9.29
C ARG A 201 -9.92 20.11 7.91
N SER A 202 -9.19 19.04 7.65
CA SER A 202 -8.52 18.78 6.39
C SER A 202 -8.65 17.33 5.93
N ALA A 203 -9.47 16.53 6.62
CA ALA A 203 -9.83 15.19 6.22
C ALA A 203 -11.18 14.77 6.80
N SER A 204 -11.85 13.83 6.16
CA SER A 204 -13.13 13.28 6.58
C SER A 204 -13.21 11.81 6.21
N VAL A 205 -13.71 10.97 7.11
CA VAL A 205 -14.03 9.58 6.84
C VAL A 205 -15.52 9.46 6.65
N LEU A 206 -15.94 9.22 5.41
CA LEU A 206 -17.36 9.07 5.08
C LEU A 206 -17.97 7.86 5.78
N PRO A 207 -19.30 7.77 5.90
CA PRO A 207 -19.98 6.58 6.42
C PRO A 207 -19.53 5.33 5.65
N VAL A 208 -19.31 4.24 6.38
CA VAL A 208 -18.95 2.95 5.78
C VAL A 208 -20.16 2.38 5.04
N GLU A 209 -19.98 2.04 3.78
CA GLU A 209 -21.02 1.49 2.90
C GLU A 209 -20.73 0.01 2.60
N GLY A 210 -21.25 -0.87 3.43
CA GLY A 210 -20.98 -2.31 3.31
C GLY A 210 -19.48 -2.63 3.52
N GLN A 211 -18.80 -2.97 2.44
CA GLN A 211 -17.37 -3.28 2.40
C GLN A 211 -16.52 -2.09 1.92
N ARG A 212 -17.11 -0.93 1.64
CA ARG A 212 -16.41 0.25 1.09
C ARG A 212 -16.16 1.30 2.16
N VAL A 213 -14.93 1.83 2.15
CA VAL A 213 -14.54 3.00 2.95
C VAL A 213 -14.03 4.08 2.00
N ARG A 214 -14.53 5.31 2.18
CA ARG A 214 -14.04 6.50 1.49
C ARG A 214 -13.47 7.48 2.49
N VAL A 215 -12.28 7.98 2.21
CA VAL A 215 -11.59 8.98 3.02
C VAL A 215 -11.27 10.18 2.13
N LEU A 216 -11.62 11.34 2.59
CA LEU A 216 -11.38 12.61 1.91
C LEU A 216 -10.21 13.31 2.59
N PHE A 217 -9.31 13.88 1.81
CA PHE A 217 -8.23 14.74 2.30
C PHE A 217 -8.25 16.04 1.51
N ALA A 218 -7.96 17.14 2.17
CA ALA A 218 -7.90 18.46 1.56
C ALA A 218 -6.81 19.30 2.19
N SER A 219 -6.30 20.30 1.47
CA SER A 219 -5.30 21.23 1.96
C SER A 219 -5.83 22.12 3.09
N ASP A 220 -7.14 22.40 3.12
CA ASP A 220 -7.82 23.26 4.09
C ASP A 220 -9.29 22.89 4.28
N ALA A 221 -9.96 23.54 5.24
CA ALA A 221 -11.34 23.24 5.60
C ALA A 221 -12.36 23.66 4.52
N GLY A 222 -12.09 24.71 3.76
CA GLY A 222 -12.96 25.16 2.66
C GLY A 222 -12.95 24.15 1.52
N THR A 223 -11.76 23.71 1.13
CA THR A 223 -11.55 22.65 0.14
C THR A 223 -12.19 21.33 0.59
N LEU A 224 -12.08 20.99 1.88
CA LEU A 224 -12.74 19.80 2.42
C LEU A 224 -14.26 19.87 2.28
N THR A 225 -14.88 21.01 2.61
CA THR A 225 -16.34 21.21 2.48
C THR A 225 -16.79 21.06 1.03
N SER A 226 -16.03 21.62 0.08
CA SER A 226 -16.33 21.49 -1.35
C SER A 226 -16.20 20.02 -1.83
N LEU A 227 -15.15 19.32 -1.34
CA LEU A 227 -14.92 17.92 -1.68
C LEU A 227 -16.02 17.01 -1.09
N GLU A 228 -16.47 17.25 0.15
CA GLU A 228 -17.58 16.51 0.76
C GLU A 228 -18.87 16.67 -0.06
N ALA A 229 -19.16 17.89 -0.51
CA ALA A 229 -20.32 18.16 -1.36
C ALA A 229 -20.21 17.47 -2.74
N ALA A 230 -19.01 17.47 -3.33
CA ALA A 230 -18.77 16.82 -4.62
C ALA A 230 -18.79 15.28 -4.52
N ALA A 231 -18.38 14.71 -3.37
CA ALA A 231 -18.28 13.27 -3.16
C ALA A 231 -19.60 12.62 -2.65
N ALA A 232 -20.58 13.44 -2.27
CA ALA A 232 -21.89 12.97 -1.81
C ALA A 232 -22.70 12.37 -2.99
#